data_8156917c349c36eafd1cd68f410f7055
#
_entry.id   8156917c349c36eafd1cd68f410f7055
#
_cell.length_a   1.000
_cell.length_b   1.000
_cell.length_c   1.000
_cell.angle_alpha   90.00
_cell.angle_beta   90.00
_cell.angle_gamma   90.00
#
_symmetry.space_group_name_H-M   'P 1'
#
loop_
_entity.id
_entity.type
_entity.pdbx_description
1 polymer ?
#
loop_
_entity_poly.entity_id
_entity_poly.type
_entity_poly.pdbx_seq_one_letter_code
_entity_poly.pdbx_strand_id
1 'polypeptide(L)'
;YKRQGLNVIGVDASEKFFSELEDVTEPERKRKIIGKGFIDVFDEEAHKLKDVKWLAQGTIYPDCIESLSITGTVIKSHHNVGGLPEKMNLKLCEPLRLLFKDEVRRVGRELGMPEHLITRHPFPGPGLAVRILGDITPEKVRILQDADDIFIQGLRDWGLYDQVWQAGVILLPVQSVGVMGDERTYERAVALRAVTSTDAMTADWAHLPYEFLGKVSNDIINKVKGVNRVTYDISSKPPATIEWE
;
A
#
# COMPACT_ATOMS: atom_id res chain seq x y z
N TYR A 1 10.33 -12.72 6.99
CA TYR A 1 10.60 -12.48 8.42
C TYR A 1 11.06 -13.76 9.13
N LYS A 2 10.39 -14.90 8.95
CA LYS A 2 10.82 -16.19 9.56
C LYS A 2 12.25 -16.60 9.22
N ARG A 3 12.75 -16.24 8.03
CA ARG A 3 14.13 -16.52 7.59
C ARG A 3 15.18 -15.64 8.28
N GLN A 4 14.79 -14.58 8.99
CA GLN A 4 15.69 -13.63 9.65
C GLN A 4 15.88 -13.92 11.15
N GLY A 5 15.34 -15.04 11.65
CA GLY A 5 15.42 -15.40 13.08
C GLY A 5 14.56 -14.55 14.00
N LEU A 6 13.62 -13.77 13.45
CA LEU A 6 12.66 -13.00 14.23
C LEU A 6 11.52 -13.87 14.74
N ASN A 7 11.10 -13.65 15.97
CA ASN A 7 9.87 -14.24 16.50
C ASN A 7 8.67 -13.47 15.95
N VAL A 8 8.00 -14.04 14.93
CA VAL A 8 6.89 -13.39 14.21
C VAL A 8 5.60 -14.12 14.54
N ILE A 9 4.64 -13.36 15.04
CA ILE A 9 3.25 -13.80 15.25
C ILE A 9 2.44 -13.32 14.03
N GLY A 10 1.89 -14.26 13.26
CA GLY A 10 0.98 -13.97 12.16
C GLY A 10 -0.46 -14.07 12.63
N VAL A 11 -1.23 -13.01 12.39
CA VAL A 11 -2.66 -12.95 12.71
C VAL A 11 -3.44 -12.76 11.41
N ASP A 12 -4.38 -13.66 11.13
CA ASP A 12 -5.35 -13.47 10.05
C ASP A 12 -6.57 -12.73 10.61
N ALA A 13 -6.69 -11.46 10.22
CA ALA A 13 -7.80 -10.60 10.59
C ALA A 13 -8.72 -10.27 9.39
N SER A 14 -8.66 -11.05 8.31
CA SER A 14 -9.36 -10.80 7.06
C SER A 14 -10.87 -10.63 7.26
N GLU A 15 -11.52 -11.52 8.01
CA GLU A 15 -12.96 -11.46 8.28
C GLU A 15 -13.36 -10.18 9.02
N LYS A 16 -12.55 -9.77 10.01
CA LYS A 16 -12.78 -8.53 10.76
C LYS A 16 -12.76 -7.32 9.82
N PHE A 17 -11.70 -7.18 9.02
CA PHE A 17 -11.58 -6.06 8.09
C PHE A 17 -12.68 -6.07 7.02
N PHE A 18 -13.03 -7.21 6.45
CA PHE A 18 -14.12 -7.28 5.47
C PHE A 18 -15.47 -6.90 6.08
N SER A 19 -15.79 -7.37 7.29
CA SER A 19 -17.05 -7.01 7.95
C SER A 19 -17.13 -5.53 8.32
N GLU A 20 -16.03 -4.93 8.77
CA GLU A 20 -15.98 -3.51 9.14
C GLU A 20 -16.00 -2.57 7.91
N LEU A 21 -15.56 -3.05 6.75
CA LEU A 21 -15.51 -2.31 5.48
C LEU A 21 -16.71 -2.58 4.56
N GLU A 22 -17.65 -3.41 4.98
CA GLU A 22 -18.86 -3.69 4.21
C GLU A 22 -19.62 -2.40 3.91
N ASP A 23 -19.97 -2.17 2.65
CA ASP A 23 -20.66 -0.97 2.13
C ASP A 23 -19.95 0.37 2.38
N VAL A 24 -18.67 0.35 2.74
CA VAL A 24 -17.88 1.57 2.94
C VAL A 24 -17.20 1.96 1.63
N THR A 25 -17.62 3.08 1.06
CA THR A 25 -17.12 3.60 -0.23
C THR A 25 -16.28 4.87 -0.09
N GLU A 26 -16.42 5.59 1.02
CA GLU A 26 -15.77 6.89 1.23
C GLU A 26 -14.32 6.67 1.72
N PRO A 27 -13.30 7.25 1.04
CA PRO A 27 -11.89 7.00 1.30
C PRO A 27 -11.43 7.27 2.73
N GLU A 28 -11.84 8.40 3.31
CA GLU A 28 -11.46 8.74 4.68
C GLU A 28 -12.08 7.79 5.71
N ARG A 29 -13.30 7.32 5.45
CA ARG A 29 -13.95 6.34 6.30
C ARG A 29 -13.23 4.99 6.24
N LYS A 30 -12.82 4.53 5.03
CA LYS A 30 -12.00 3.33 4.86
C LYS A 30 -10.71 3.44 5.69
N ARG A 31 -9.99 4.55 5.57
CA ARG A 31 -8.73 4.79 6.30
C ARG A 31 -8.91 4.73 7.81
N LYS A 32 -9.96 5.37 8.33
CA LYS A 32 -10.27 5.37 9.78
C LYS A 32 -10.59 3.97 10.30
N ILE A 33 -11.42 3.22 9.57
CA ILE A 33 -11.79 1.84 9.92
C ILE A 33 -10.54 0.96 9.94
N ILE A 34 -9.73 1.01 8.88
CA ILE A 34 -8.53 0.21 8.77
C ILE A 34 -7.53 0.57 9.87
N GLY A 35 -7.29 1.87 10.09
CA GLY A 35 -6.40 2.33 11.15
C GLY A 35 -6.84 1.85 12.52
N LYS A 36 -8.14 1.94 12.83
CA LYS A 36 -8.71 1.41 14.07
C LYS A 36 -8.57 -0.10 14.16
N GLY A 37 -8.91 -0.84 13.09
CA GLY A 37 -8.80 -2.30 13.04
C GLY A 37 -7.38 -2.80 13.31
N PHE A 38 -6.36 -2.14 12.77
CA PHE A 38 -4.96 -2.46 13.09
C PHE A 38 -4.64 -2.28 14.57
N ILE A 39 -5.09 -1.19 15.19
CA ILE A 39 -4.87 -0.93 16.62
C ILE A 39 -5.57 -1.99 17.46
N ASP A 40 -6.83 -2.30 17.14
CA ASP A 40 -7.61 -3.29 17.88
C ASP A 40 -6.95 -4.68 17.84
N VAL A 41 -6.54 -5.15 16.65
CA VAL A 41 -5.86 -6.44 16.49
C VAL A 41 -4.50 -6.45 17.20
N PHE A 42 -3.75 -5.34 17.09
CA PHE A 42 -2.47 -5.23 17.79
C PHE A 42 -2.63 -5.28 19.31
N ASP A 43 -3.61 -4.56 19.85
CA ASP A 43 -3.89 -4.53 21.30
C ASP A 43 -4.32 -5.90 21.82
N GLU A 44 -5.19 -6.60 21.09
CA GLU A 44 -5.59 -7.98 21.40
C GLU A 44 -4.39 -8.94 21.48
N GLU A 45 -3.44 -8.83 20.53
CA GLU A 45 -2.24 -9.68 20.52
C GLU A 45 -1.22 -9.25 21.59
N ALA A 46 -1.05 -7.96 21.81
CA ALA A 46 -0.15 -7.45 22.83
C ALA A 46 -0.54 -7.91 24.24
N HIS A 47 -1.84 -7.99 24.54
CA HIS A 47 -2.33 -8.49 25.84
C HIS A 47 -2.05 -9.99 26.08
N LYS A 48 -1.82 -10.78 25.03
CA LYS A 48 -1.45 -12.20 25.16
C LYS A 48 0.02 -12.39 25.54
N LEU A 49 0.85 -11.36 25.34
CA LEU A 49 2.28 -11.40 25.61
C LEU A 49 2.54 -11.03 27.07
N LYS A 50 3.09 -11.97 27.83
CA LYS A 50 3.55 -11.71 29.19
C LYS A 50 4.96 -11.12 29.16
N ASP A 51 5.25 -10.22 30.10
CA ASP A 51 6.58 -9.63 30.31
C ASP A 51 7.11 -8.69 29.21
N VAL A 52 6.28 -8.27 28.24
CA VAL A 52 6.64 -7.23 27.28
C VAL A 52 6.51 -5.87 27.95
N LYS A 53 7.58 -5.07 27.90
CA LYS A 53 7.66 -3.74 28.53
C LYS A 53 7.78 -2.60 27.53
N TRP A 54 8.18 -2.91 26.31
CA TRP A 54 8.48 -1.93 25.29
C TRP A 54 7.78 -2.24 23.97
N LEU A 55 7.26 -1.19 23.33
CA LEU A 55 6.79 -1.22 21.96
C LEU A 55 7.84 -0.51 21.08
N ALA A 56 8.45 -1.22 20.14
CA ALA A 56 9.29 -0.62 19.14
C ALA A 56 8.44 -0.12 17.96
N GLN A 57 8.62 1.14 17.58
CA GLN A 57 7.90 1.76 16.48
C GLN A 57 8.87 2.35 15.47
N GLY A 58 8.57 2.18 14.18
CA GLY A 58 9.39 2.64 13.06
C GLY A 58 9.14 4.09 12.66
N THR A 59 8.73 4.96 13.58
CA THR A 59 8.56 6.40 13.35
C THR A 59 9.85 7.00 12.81
N ILE A 60 9.78 7.81 11.75
CA ILE A 60 10.89 8.55 11.16
C ILE A 60 10.67 10.05 11.27
N TYR A 61 11.70 10.85 11.01
CA TYR A 61 11.65 12.30 11.21
C TYR A 61 10.53 13.01 10.40
N PRO A 62 10.25 12.66 9.14
CA PRO A 62 9.11 13.22 8.41
C PRO A 62 7.76 13.01 9.11
N ASP A 63 7.54 11.85 9.76
CA ASP A 63 6.30 11.59 10.49
C ASP A 63 6.11 12.57 11.66
N CYS A 64 7.23 12.98 12.29
CA CYS A 64 7.20 13.94 13.39
C CYS A 64 6.89 15.37 12.95
N ILE A 65 7.44 15.83 11.82
CA ILE A 65 7.23 17.20 11.32
C ILE A 65 5.88 17.35 10.59
N GLU A 66 5.41 16.33 9.91
CA GLU A 66 4.11 16.34 9.23
C GLU A 66 2.92 16.32 10.21
N SER A 67 3.09 15.81 11.42
CA SER A 67 2.08 15.87 12.47
C SER A 67 2.01 17.23 13.18
N LEU A 68 3.01 18.10 13.00
CA LEU A 68 3.07 19.46 13.55
C LEU A 68 2.69 20.48 12.47
N SER A 69 1.42 20.55 12.08
CA SER A 69 1.00 21.63 11.19
C SER A 69 0.99 22.97 11.92
N ILE A 70 1.55 24.01 11.28
CA ILE A 70 1.58 25.40 11.78
C ILE A 70 0.15 25.97 11.98
N THR A 71 -0.85 25.36 11.33
CA THR A 71 -2.27 25.79 11.36
C THR A 71 -3.14 24.97 12.33
N GLY A 72 -2.56 24.02 13.08
CA GLY A 72 -3.31 23.17 14.01
C GLY A 72 -4.19 22.10 13.33
N THR A 73 -4.20 22.03 12.01
CA THR A 73 -4.87 20.95 11.25
C THR A 73 -3.90 19.79 11.08
N VAL A 74 -4.24 18.61 11.57
CA VAL A 74 -3.46 17.38 11.37
C VAL A 74 -3.48 17.04 9.90
N ILE A 75 -2.36 17.23 9.19
CA ILE A 75 -2.26 17.00 7.74
C ILE A 75 -2.26 15.50 7.42
N LYS A 76 -1.76 14.65 8.31
CA LYS A 76 -1.77 13.19 8.18
C LYS A 76 -2.21 12.53 9.49
N SER A 77 -3.45 12.09 9.54
CA SER A 77 -4.00 11.29 10.63
C SER A 77 -3.56 9.80 10.61
N HIS A 78 -2.70 9.42 9.68
CA HIS A 78 -2.43 8.01 9.36
C HIS A 78 -1.08 7.50 9.87
N HIS A 79 -0.21 8.37 10.34
CA HIS A 79 1.04 7.95 10.96
C HIS A 79 0.84 7.86 12.46
N ASN A 80 1.11 6.71 13.03
CA ASN A 80 0.87 6.24 14.39
C ASN A 80 1.33 7.14 15.56
N VAL A 81 1.61 8.41 15.34
CA VAL A 81 2.08 9.34 16.39
C VAL A 81 0.98 9.74 17.39
N GLY A 82 -0.28 9.42 17.10
CA GLY A 82 -1.41 9.71 17.98
C GLY A 82 -2.45 8.61 18.10
N GLY A 83 -2.23 7.45 17.48
CA GLY A 83 -3.23 6.38 17.38
C GLY A 83 -3.08 5.23 18.36
N LEU A 84 -2.01 5.21 19.17
CA LEU A 84 -1.86 4.17 20.19
C LEU A 84 -2.84 4.44 21.35
N PRO A 85 -3.50 3.39 21.89
CA PRO A 85 -4.38 3.56 23.03
C PRO A 85 -3.65 4.19 24.21
N GLU A 86 -4.22 5.22 24.82
CA GLU A 86 -3.69 5.88 26.02
C GLU A 86 -3.48 4.91 27.20
N LYS A 87 -4.04 3.71 27.10
CA LYS A 87 -3.99 2.64 28.13
C LYS A 87 -2.94 1.57 27.89
N MET A 88 -2.09 1.68 26.88
CA MET A 88 -1.00 0.72 26.72
C MET A 88 0.05 0.92 27.81
N ASN A 89 0.21 -0.07 28.69
CA ASN A 89 1.26 -0.11 29.71
C ASN A 89 2.67 -0.36 29.15
N LEU A 90 2.87 -0.17 27.84
CA LEU A 90 4.15 -0.35 27.16
C LEU A 90 4.89 0.99 27.00
N LYS A 91 6.18 0.97 27.26
CA LYS A 91 7.06 2.12 26.97
C LYS A 91 7.34 2.16 25.47
N LEU A 92 7.27 3.34 24.88
CA LEU A 92 7.56 3.51 23.46
C LEU A 92 9.08 3.58 23.21
N CYS A 93 9.55 2.89 22.18
CA CYS A 93 10.93 2.92 21.69
C CYS A 93 10.91 3.26 20.18
N GLU A 94 11.41 4.44 19.83
CA GLU A 94 11.41 4.98 18.45
C GLU A 94 12.85 5.25 17.98
N PRO A 95 13.63 4.24 17.67
CA PRO A 95 15.06 4.38 17.40
C PRO A 95 15.37 5.16 16.11
N LEU A 96 14.40 5.28 15.19
CA LEU A 96 14.55 5.93 13.89
C LEU A 96 13.97 7.36 13.84
N ARG A 97 13.42 7.85 14.94
CA ARG A 97 12.64 9.10 15.02
C ARG A 97 13.34 10.36 14.46
N LEU A 98 14.66 10.38 14.51
CA LEU A 98 15.47 11.53 14.04
C LEU A 98 16.10 11.31 12.67
N LEU A 99 15.75 10.22 11.97
CA LEU A 99 16.31 9.87 10.68
C LEU A 99 15.33 10.14 9.53
N PHE A 100 15.87 10.57 8.40
CA PHE A 100 15.15 10.59 7.14
C PHE A 100 15.13 9.18 6.51
N LYS A 101 14.24 8.96 5.55
CA LYS A 101 14.04 7.64 4.94
C LYS A 101 15.26 7.09 4.23
N ASP A 102 16.04 7.95 3.58
CA ASP A 102 17.31 7.59 2.93
C ASP A 102 18.39 7.21 3.96
N GLU A 103 18.43 7.88 5.11
CA GLU A 103 19.32 7.53 6.21
C GLU A 103 18.95 6.18 6.83
N VAL A 104 17.63 5.91 7.04
CA VAL A 104 17.15 4.60 7.49
C VAL A 104 17.57 3.49 6.53
N ARG A 105 17.50 3.74 5.21
CA ARG A 105 17.97 2.78 4.19
C ARG A 105 19.48 2.55 4.27
N ARG A 106 20.27 3.60 4.51
CA ARG A 106 21.74 3.45 4.73
C ARG A 106 22.02 2.60 5.98
N VAL A 107 21.35 2.89 7.09
CA VAL A 107 21.47 2.08 8.31
C VAL A 107 21.08 0.61 8.04
N GLY A 108 20.02 0.37 7.28
CA GLY A 108 19.62 -0.98 6.88
C GLY A 108 20.72 -1.72 6.12
N ARG A 109 21.42 -1.06 5.19
CA ARG A 109 22.55 -1.65 4.45
C ARG A 109 23.73 -1.97 5.37
N GLU A 110 24.08 -1.05 6.25
CA GLU A 110 25.14 -1.27 7.24
C GLU A 110 24.83 -2.43 8.19
N LEU A 111 23.56 -2.66 8.50
CA LEU A 111 23.10 -3.80 9.29
C LEU A 111 22.98 -5.11 8.47
N GLY A 112 23.35 -5.10 7.18
CA GLY A 112 23.32 -6.28 6.33
C GLY A 112 21.90 -6.71 5.90
N MET A 113 20.93 -5.81 5.87
CA MET A 113 19.59 -6.12 5.36
C MET A 113 19.65 -6.41 3.86
N PRO A 114 18.91 -7.42 3.37
CA PRO A 114 18.82 -7.71 1.94
C PRO A 114 18.30 -6.51 1.13
N GLU A 115 18.96 -6.22 0.00
CA GLU A 115 18.64 -5.02 -0.81
C GLU A 115 17.19 -4.97 -1.26
N HIS A 116 16.57 -6.09 -1.60
CA HIS A 116 15.14 -6.15 -1.99
C HIS A 116 14.16 -5.70 -0.90
N LEU A 117 14.57 -5.68 0.39
CA LEU A 117 13.79 -5.12 1.49
C LEU A 117 14.01 -3.60 1.62
N ILE A 118 15.24 -3.16 1.33
CA ILE A 118 15.64 -1.76 1.43
C ILE A 118 15.07 -0.94 0.29
N THR A 119 15.10 -1.48 -0.94
CA THR A 119 14.62 -0.79 -2.16
C THR A 119 13.13 -0.95 -2.42
N ARG A 120 12.42 -1.63 -1.52
CA ARG A 120 10.97 -1.82 -1.66
C ARG A 120 10.25 -0.49 -1.87
N HIS A 121 9.34 -0.46 -2.87
CA HIS A 121 8.47 0.68 -3.10
C HIS A 121 7.68 1.03 -1.83
N PRO A 122 7.36 2.31 -1.60
CA PRO A 122 6.38 2.69 -0.60
C PRO A 122 5.06 1.97 -0.86
N PHE A 123 4.40 1.58 0.23
CA PHE A 123 3.07 0.98 0.15
C PHE A 123 2.13 1.75 1.09
N PRO A 124 0.90 2.08 0.66
CA PRO A 124 0.00 2.88 1.47
C PRO A 124 -0.36 2.18 2.78
N GLY A 125 -0.44 2.93 3.88
CA GLY A 125 -0.80 2.40 5.19
C GLY A 125 -2.13 1.63 5.20
N PRO A 126 -3.21 2.13 4.55
CA PRO A 126 -4.47 1.40 4.43
C PRO A 126 -4.44 0.18 3.50
N GLY A 127 -3.30 -0.11 2.89
CA GLY A 127 -3.13 -1.26 2.01
C GLY A 127 -3.89 -1.13 0.70
N LEU A 128 -4.38 -2.26 0.19
CA LEU A 128 -5.09 -2.32 -1.09
C LEU A 128 -6.46 -1.64 -1.07
N ALA A 129 -7.00 -1.35 0.11
CA ALA A 129 -8.33 -0.75 0.24
C ALA A 129 -8.46 0.62 -0.45
N VAL A 130 -7.37 1.40 -0.49
CA VAL A 130 -7.34 2.70 -1.19
C VAL A 130 -7.01 2.58 -2.69
N ARG A 131 -6.85 1.35 -3.16
CA ARG A 131 -6.69 1.02 -4.59
C ARG A 131 -7.91 0.29 -5.16
N ILE A 132 -8.96 0.10 -4.34
CA ILE A 132 -10.27 -0.38 -4.78
C ILE A 132 -11.25 0.77 -4.64
N LEU A 133 -11.59 1.42 -5.75
CA LEU A 133 -12.54 2.52 -5.74
C LEU A 133 -13.95 1.97 -5.52
N GLY A 134 -14.64 2.54 -4.52
CA GLY A 134 -15.95 2.06 -4.10
C GLY A 134 -15.90 1.06 -2.94
N ASP A 135 -16.89 0.19 -2.83
CA ASP A 135 -16.98 -0.83 -1.78
C ASP A 135 -15.91 -1.92 -1.91
N ILE A 136 -15.55 -2.52 -0.78
CA ILE A 136 -14.50 -3.55 -0.72
C ILE A 136 -15.15 -4.92 -0.51
N THR A 137 -14.84 -5.86 -1.39
CA THR A 137 -15.28 -7.26 -1.27
C THR A 137 -14.07 -8.20 -1.39
N PRO A 138 -14.16 -9.44 -0.85
CA PRO A 138 -13.11 -10.44 -1.03
C PRO A 138 -12.76 -10.70 -2.50
N GLU A 139 -13.77 -10.72 -3.39
CA GLU A 139 -13.57 -10.86 -4.84
C GLU A 139 -12.72 -9.73 -5.42
N LYS A 140 -13.07 -8.46 -5.11
CA LYS A 140 -12.35 -7.28 -5.60
C LYS A 140 -10.92 -7.24 -5.10
N VAL A 141 -10.71 -7.60 -3.83
CA VAL A 141 -9.37 -7.67 -3.24
C VAL A 141 -8.53 -8.72 -4.00
N ARG A 142 -9.09 -9.89 -4.30
CA ARG A 142 -8.39 -10.93 -5.04
C ARG A 142 -8.03 -10.51 -6.46
N ILE A 143 -8.99 -9.93 -7.19
CA ILE A 143 -8.75 -9.38 -8.54
C ILE A 143 -7.60 -8.37 -8.50
N LEU A 144 -7.61 -7.46 -7.54
CA LEU A 144 -6.56 -6.45 -7.40
C LEU A 144 -5.21 -7.07 -7.05
N GLN A 145 -5.17 -8.04 -6.12
CA GLN A 145 -3.94 -8.75 -5.76
C GLN A 145 -3.31 -9.46 -6.96
N ASP A 146 -4.12 -10.20 -7.72
CA ASP A 146 -3.64 -10.94 -8.89
C ASP A 146 -3.13 -9.99 -9.99
N ALA A 147 -3.82 -8.87 -10.22
CA ALA A 147 -3.40 -7.86 -11.20
C ALA A 147 -2.14 -7.09 -10.76
N ASP A 148 -2.05 -6.73 -9.48
CA ASP A 148 -0.90 -6.02 -8.90
C ASP A 148 0.35 -6.90 -8.93
N ASP A 149 0.22 -8.19 -8.59
CA ASP A 149 1.33 -9.15 -8.66
C ASP A 149 1.91 -9.25 -10.06
N ILE A 150 1.05 -9.37 -11.10
CA ILE A 150 1.49 -9.39 -12.51
C ILE A 150 2.25 -8.11 -12.87
N PHE A 151 1.75 -6.95 -12.47
CA PHE A 151 2.39 -5.68 -12.80
C PHE A 151 3.72 -5.51 -12.07
N ILE A 152 3.76 -5.74 -10.77
CA ILE A 152 4.98 -5.59 -9.96
C ILE A 152 6.04 -6.63 -10.35
N GLN A 153 5.64 -7.88 -10.58
CA GLN A 153 6.58 -8.90 -11.07
C GLN A 153 7.09 -8.57 -12.47
N GLY A 154 6.22 -8.08 -13.34
CA GLY A 154 6.63 -7.61 -14.66
C GLY A 154 7.68 -6.49 -14.61
N LEU A 155 7.51 -5.50 -13.71
CA LEU A 155 8.52 -4.45 -13.50
C LEU A 155 9.87 -5.03 -13.09
N ARG A 156 9.89 -6.06 -12.25
CA ARG A 156 11.12 -6.75 -11.82
C ARG A 156 11.77 -7.53 -12.97
N ASP A 157 10.99 -8.30 -13.69
CA ASP A 157 11.47 -9.14 -14.80
C ASP A 157 12.07 -8.31 -15.94
N TRP A 158 11.58 -7.07 -16.12
CA TRP A 158 12.10 -6.14 -17.13
C TRP A 158 13.18 -5.18 -16.58
N GLY A 159 13.59 -5.30 -15.32
CA GLY A 159 14.58 -4.40 -14.70
C GLY A 159 14.09 -2.96 -14.55
N LEU A 160 12.79 -2.74 -14.50
CA LEU A 160 12.16 -1.43 -14.40
C LEU A 160 11.80 -1.05 -12.95
N TYR A 161 11.77 -2.03 -12.04
CA TYR A 161 11.32 -1.83 -10.66
C TYR A 161 12.07 -0.72 -9.93
N ASP A 162 13.39 -0.71 -9.99
CA ASP A 162 14.21 0.28 -9.30
C ASP A 162 14.25 1.65 -10.00
N GLN A 163 13.70 1.75 -11.22
CA GLN A 163 13.56 3.02 -11.96
C GLN A 163 12.28 3.78 -11.57
N VAL A 164 11.37 3.12 -10.86
CA VAL A 164 10.07 3.65 -10.43
C VAL A 164 10.07 3.85 -8.93
N TRP A 165 9.58 5.00 -8.48
CA TRP A 165 9.50 5.30 -7.04
C TRP A 165 8.39 4.51 -6.34
N GLN A 166 7.22 4.43 -7.00
CA GLN A 166 6.06 3.64 -6.55
C GLN A 166 5.25 3.18 -7.76
N ALA A 167 4.77 1.95 -7.69
CA ALA A 167 3.86 1.39 -8.67
C ALA A 167 2.75 0.59 -7.99
N GLY A 168 1.64 0.43 -8.69
CA GLY A 168 0.53 -0.42 -8.27
C GLY A 168 -0.62 -0.40 -9.28
N VAL A 169 -1.57 -1.27 -9.04
CA VAL A 169 -2.80 -1.37 -9.82
C VAL A 169 -3.96 -0.80 -9.01
N ILE A 170 -4.86 -0.10 -9.68
CA ILE A 170 -6.10 0.43 -9.12
C ILE A 170 -7.28 -0.29 -9.77
N LEU A 171 -8.19 -0.85 -8.97
CA LEU A 171 -9.43 -1.43 -9.44
C LEU A 171 -10.50 -0.34 -9.57
N LEU A 172 -10.95 -0.12 -10.81
CA LEU A 172 -11.92 0.92 -11.11
C LEU A 172 -13.36 0.43 -10.85
N PRO A 173 -14.29 1.31 -10.42
CA PRO A 173 -15.68 0.95 -10.12
C PRO A 173 -16.54 0.86 -11.40
N VAL A 174 -15.91 0.67 -12.54
CA VAL A 174 -16.57 0.60 -13.85
C VAL A 174 -16.40 -0.76 -14.50
N GLN A 175 -17.41 -1.17 -15.23
CA GLN A 175 -17.36 -2.35 -16.09
C GLN A 175 -17.41 -1.92 -17.55
N SER A 176 -16.74 -2.65 -18.40
CA SER A 176 -16.72 -2.39 -19.85
C SER A 176 -17.06 -3.64 -20.65
N VAL A 177 -17.62 -3.40 -21.82
CA VAL A 177 -17.83 -4.49 -22.78
C VAL A 177 -16.48 -4.93 -23.35
N GLY A 178 -16.24 -6.23 -23.34
CA GLY A 178 -15.10 -6.87 -24.00
C GLY A 178 -15.58 -8.04 -24.85
N VAL A 179 -14.65 -8.62 -25.59
CA VAL A 179 -14.85 -9.86 -26.34
C VAL A 179 -13.73 -10.82 -25.96
N MET A 180 -14.07 -11.98 -25.47
CA MET A 180 -13.12 -13.04 -25.16
C MET A 180 -13.55 -14.31 -25.90
N GLY A 181 -12.77 -14.74 -26.87
CA GLY A 181 -13.20 -15.76 -27.83
C GLY A 181 -14.40 -15.26 -28.66
N ASP A 182 -15.45 -16.02 -28.71
CA ASP A 182 -16.69 -15.70 -29.45
C ASP A 182 -17.78 -15.07 -28.56
N GLU A 183 -17.48 -14.81 -27.27
CA GLU A 183 -18.47 -14.30 -26.33
C GLU A 183 -18.18 -12.85 -25.93
N ARG A 184 -19.28 -12.08 -25.74
CA ARG A 184 -19.19 -10.75 -25.11
C ARG A 184 -19.03 -10.91 -23.61
N THR A 185 -18.08 -10.18 -23.04
CA THR A 185 -17.90 -10.07 -21.59
C THR A 185 -18.28 -8.68 -21.11
N TYR A 186 -18.67 -8.59 -19.85
CA TYR A 186 -18.92 -7.33 -19.16
C TYR A 186 -18.20 -7.38 -17.82
N GLU A 187 -16.95 -6.91 -17.84
CA GLU A 187 -16.02 -7.07 -16.73
C GLU A 187 -15.37 -5.72 -16.35
N ARG A 188 -14.60 -5.73 -15.28
CA ARG A 188 -14.01 -4.55 -14.67
C ARG A 188 -12.82 -4.03 -15.49
N ALA A 189 -12.54 -2.74 -15.28
CA ALA A 189 -11.32 -2.10 -15.75
C ALA A 189 -10.35 -1.89 -14.57
N VAL A 190 -9.06 -1.95 -14.88
CA VAL A 190 -7.98 -1.57 -13.95
C VAL A 190 -7.14 -0.45 -14.53
N ALA A 191 -6.58 0.38 -13.67
CA ALA A 191 -5.57 1.38 -14.04
C ALA A 191 -4.22 0.97 -13.45
N LEU A 192 -3.19 0.92 -14.30
CA LEU A 192 -1.81 0.83 -13.85
C LEU A 192 -1.34 2.23 -13.46
N ARG A 193 -0.71 2.35 -12.31
CA ARG A 193 -0.09 3.57 -11.83
C ARG A 193 1.37 3.31 -11.54
N ALA A 194 2.28 4.06 -12.16
CA ALA A 194 3.68 4.07 -11.82
C ALA A 194 4.19 5.51 -11.87
N VAL A 195 4.93 5.92 -10.85
CA VAL A 195 5.42 7.29 -10.71
C VAL A 195 6.91 7.32 -10.41
N THR A 196 7.55 8.37 -10.87
CA THR A 196 8.90 8.78 -10.45
C THR A 196 8.76 9.96 -9.48
N SER A 197 9.56 9.98 -8.44
CA SER A 197 9.57 11.06 -7.45
C SER A 197 10.89 11.05 -6.69
N THR A 198 11.24 12.17 -6.09
CA THR A 198 12.38 12.28 -5.18
C THR A 198 11.92 12.26 -3.71
N ASP A 199 10.85 12.97 -3.42
CA ASP A 199 10.41 13.26 -2.04
C ASP A 199 8.92 12.94 -1.77
N ALA A 200 8.20 12.43 -2.77
CA ALA A 200 6.76 12.21 -2.77
C ALA A 200 5.89 13.49 -2.71
N MET A 201 6.47 14.67 -2.60
CA MET A 201 5.70 15.93 -2.64
C MET A 201 5.26 16.23 -4.06
N THR A 202 6.16 16.05 -5.02
CA THR A 202 5.87 16.07 -6.45
C THR A 202 6.18 14.70 -7.05
N ALA A 203 5.41 14.30 -8.05
CA ALA A 203 5.64 13.07 -8.77
C ALA A 203 5.22 13.20 -10.22
N ASP A 204 5.97 12.57 -11.09
CA ASP A 204 5.61 12.44 -12.49
C ASP A 204 5.26 10.99 -12.82
N TRP A 205 4.43 10.74 -13.82
CA TRP A 205 4.16 9.39 -14.25
C TRP A 205 5.41 8.78 -14.91
N ALA A 206 5.65 7.50 -14.66
CA ALA A 206 6.81 6.81 -15.19
C ALA A 206 6.62 6.49 -16.68
N HIS A 207 7.61 6.84 -17.53
CA HIS A 207 7.60 6.55 -18.96
C HIS A 207 8.03 5.09 -19.19
N LEU A 208 7.14 4.15 -18.91
CA LEU A 208 7.39 2.74 -19.14
C LEU A 208 7.34 2.41 -20.64
N PRO A 209 8.16 1.44 -21.14
CA PRO A 209 8.12 1.02 -22.52
C PRO A 209 6.73 0.54 -22.96
N TYR A 210 6.30 0.90 -24.17
CA TYR A 210 4.98 0.49 -24.67
C TYR A 210 4.86 -1.03 -24.80
N GLU A 211 5.94 -1.70 -25.17
CA GLU A 211 6.00 -3.18 -25.25
C GLU A 211 5.77 -3.82 -23.89
N PHE A 212 6.32 -3.23 -22.82
CA PHE A 212 6.09 -3.66 -21.45
C PHE A 212 4.62 -3.46 -21.05
N LEU A 213 4.07 -2.26 -21.29
CA LEU A 213 2.65 -1.97 -20.98
C LEU A 213 1.71 -2.90 -21.75
N GLY A 214 1.99 -3.15 -23.03
CA GLY A 214 1.23 -4.09 -23.86
C GLY A 214 1.29 -5.52 -23.32
N LYS A 215 2.48 -5.99 -22.92
CA LYS A 215 2.64 -7.31 -22.32
C LYS A 215 1.88 -7.46 -21.00
N VAL A 216 2.04 -6.51 -20.08
CA VAL A 216 1.35 -6.53 -18.78
C VAL A 216 -0.17 -6.48 -18.95
N SER A 217 -0.67 -5.64 -19.86
CA SER A 217 -2.09 -5.57 -20.19
C SER A 217 -2.62 -6.92 -20.66
N ASN A 218 -1.92 -7.57 -21.58
CA ASN A 218 -2.31 -8.91 -22.07
C ASN A 218 -2.25 -9.95 -20.96
N ASP A 219 -1.21 -9.93 -20.13
CA ASP A 219 -1.08 -10.88 -19.02
C ASP A 219 -2.20 -10.71 -17.99
N ILE A 220 -2.57 -9.50 -17.63
CA ILE A 220 -3.67 -9.21 -16.70
C ILE A 220 -4.99 -9.73 -17.29
N ILE A 221 -5.34 -9.33 -18.52
CA ILE A 221 -6.60 -9.70 -19.16
C ILE A 221 -6.73 -11.23 -19.30
N ASN A 222 -5.65 -11.91 -19.61
CA ASN A 222 -5.70 -13.37 -19.82
C ASN A 222 -5.64 -14.20 -18.54
N LYS A 223 -5.07 -13.67 -17.47
CA LYS A 223 -4.82 -14.44 -16.23
C LYS A 223 -5.74 -14.04 -15.07
N VAL A 224 -6.24 -12.80 -15.04
CA VAL A 224 -7.08 -12.28 -13.98
C VAL A 224 -8.54 -12.28 -14.41
N LYS A 225 -9.32 -13.23 -13.88
CA LYS A 225 -10.75 -13.31 -14.15
C LYS A 225 -11.45 -12.07 -13.59
N GLY A 226 -12.36 -11.50 -14.38
CA GLY A 226 -13.13 -10.31 -13.99
C GLY A 226 -12.53 -8.98 -14.44
N VAL A 227 -11.44 -9.03 -15.24
CA VAL A 227 -10.82 -7.84 -15.84
C VAL A 227 -10.72 -8.02 -17.37
N ASN A 228 -11.29 -7.09 -18.12
CA ASN A 228 -11.20 -7.08 -19.59
C ASN A 228 -10.60 -5.78 -20.15
N ARG A 229 -10.15 -4.86 -19.30
CA ARG A 229 -9.58 -3.58 -19.73
C ARG A 229 -8.48 -3.10 -18.78
N VAL A 230 -7.37 -2.69 -19.35
CA VAL A 230 -6.24 -2.08 -18.65
C VAL A 230 -5.99 -0.69 -19.21
N THR A 231 -5.82 0.29 -18.34
CA THR A 231 -5.42 1.67 -18.65
C THR A 231 -4.11 2.00 -17.97
N TYR A 232 -3.43 3.06 -18.39
CA TYR A 232 -2.25 3.59 -17.73
C TYR A 232 -2.51 5.04 -17.32
N ASP A 233 -2.32 5.35 -16.02
CA ASP A 233 -2.51 6.70 -15.50
C ASP A 233 -1.26 7.56 -15.74
N ILE A 234 -1.41 8.59 -16.59
CA ILE A 234 -0.37 9.53 -16.99
C ILE A 234 -0.49 10.88 -16.28
N SER A 235 -1.11 10.91 -15.11
CA SER A 235 -1.30 12.15 -14.36
C SER A 235 -0.11 12.43 -13.45
N SER A 236 0.37 13.68 -13.45
CA SER A 236 1.43 14.15 -12.55
C SER A 236 0.85 14.67 -11.23
N LYS A 237 1.64 14.66 -10.18
CA LYS A 237 1.31 15.27 -8.89
C LYS A 237 2.12 16.56 -8.69
N PRO A 238 1.52 17.75 -8.52
CA PRO A 238 0.08 18.01 -8.64
C PRO A 238 -0.41 17.98 -10.10
N PRO A 239 -1.73 17.98 -10.41
CA PRO A 239 -2.85 18.07 -9.47
C PRO A 239 -3.30 16.70 -8.92
N ALA A 240 -2.92 15.59 -9.55
CA ALA A 240 -3.26 14.27 -9.04
C ALA A 240 -2.49 13.93 -7.75
N THR A 241 -2.90 12.86 -7.09
CA THR A 241 -2.14 12.22 -6.01
C THR A 241 -1.41 10.98 -6.52
N ILE A 242 -0.54 10.37 -5.72
CA ILE A 242 0.12 9.12 -6.09
C ILE A 242 -0.89 7.97 -6.00
N GLU A 243 -1.53 7.81 -4.85
CA GLU A 243 -2.68 6.91 -4.69
C GLU A 243 -3.97 7.62 -5.13
N TRP A 244 -4.98 6.87 -5.55
CA TRP A 244 -6.24 7.43 -6.06
C TRP A 244 -7.25 7.73 -4.95
N GLU A 245 -7.19 7.03 -3.82
CA GLU A 245 -7.99 7.30 -2.61
C GLU A 245 -7.12 7.60 -1.38
#